data_acda898b7052bda5162a60511e8d0a5a
#
_entry.id   acda898b7052bda5162a60511e8d0a5a
#
_cell.length_a   1.000
_cell.length_b   1.000
_cell.length_c   1.000
_cell.angle_alpha   90.00
_cell.angle_beta   90.00
_cell.angle_gamma   90.00
#
_symmetry.space_group_name_H-M   'P 1'
#
loop_
_entity.id
_entity.type
_entity.pdbx_description
1 polymer ?
#
loop_
_entity_poly.entity_id
_entity_poly.type
_entity_poly.pdbx_seq_one_letter_code
_entity_poly.pdbx_strand_id
1 'polypeptide(L)' 'MTDDSEAQLMTVEEVSRLLRIKPATVYEAASAGRIPCVRLWKGRRKALVRFRLSQIQEFIARRSVPAKGAAG' A
#
# COMPACT_ATOMS: atom_id res chain seq x y z
N MET A 1 17.04 -7.65 -18.34
CA MET A 1 16.82 -6.87 -17.13
C MET A 1 15.57 -7.33 -16.41
N THR A 2 15.66 -7.49 -15.16
CA THR A 2 14.54 -7.97 -14.39
C THR A 2 13.45 -6.92 -14.33
N ASP A 3 12.24 -7.39 -14.35
CA ASP A 3 11.12 -6.53 -14.09
C ASP A 3 11.11 -6.19 -12.61
N ASP A 4 11.25 -4.92 -12.29
CA ASP A 4 11.39 -4.49 -10.92
C ASP A 4 10.07 -4.11 -10.27
N SER A 5 8.97 -4.33 -10.97
CA SER A 5 7.67 -3.92 -10.45
C SER A 5 7.41 -4.48 -9.06
N GLU A 6 7.70 -5.75 -8.86
CA GLU A 6 7.44 -6.39 -7.57
C GLU A 6 8.52 -6.10 -6.57
N ALA A 7 9.76 -5.96 -7.02
CA ALA A 7 10.86 -5.71 -6.12
C ALA A 7 10.97 -4.25 -5.75
N GLN A 8 10.42 -3.39 -6.57
CA GLN A 8 10.53 -1.97 -6.34
C GLN A 8 9.60 -1.53 -5.22
N LEU A 9 10.14 -0.72 -4.35
CA LEU A 9 9.36 -0.23 -3.23
C LEU A 9 8.66 1.06 -3.60
N MET A 10 7.46 1.22 -3.09
CA MET A 10 6.67 2.42 -3.32
C MET A 10 6.70 3.30 -2.09
N THR A 11 6.65 4.58 -2.32
CA THR A 11 6.56 5.54 -1.23
C THR A 11 5.11 5.71 -0.77
N VAL A 12 4.96 6.38 0.37
CA VAL A 12 3.62 6.73 0.84
C VAL A 12 2.86 7.53 -0.20
N GLU A 13 3.55 8.47 -0.85
CA GLU A 13 2.89 9.30 -1.86
C GLU A 13 2.44 8.48 -3.04
N GLU A 14 3.24 7.52 -3.45
CA GLU A 14 2.86 6.69 -4.59
C GLU A 14 1.65 5.82 -4.26
N VAL A 15 1.64 5.24 -3.07
CA VAL A 15 0.48 4.45 -2.64
C VAL A 15 -0.74 5.34 -2.49
N SER A 16 -0.54 6.54 -1.98
CA SER A 16 -1.62 7.50 -1.85
C SER A 16 -2.29 7.77 -3.20
N ARG A 17 -1.49 7.95 -4.24
CA ARG A 17 -2.04 8.17 -5.56
C ARG A 17 -2.71 6.93 -6.12
N LEU A 18 -2.12 5.79 -5.89
CA LEU A 18 -2.69 4.53 -6.36
C LEU A 18 -4.04 4.26 -5.72
N LEU A 19 -4.14 4.45 -4.43
CA LEU A 19 -5.37 4.20 -3.69
C LEU A 19 -6.30 5.40 -3.69
N ARG A 20 -5.80 6.55 -4.12
CA ARG A 20 -6.58 7.78 -4.21
C ARG A 20 -7.09 8.23 -2.85
N ILE A 21 -6.22 8.17 -1.87
CA ILE A 21 -6.49 8.66 -0.53
C ILE A 21 -5.33 9.53 -0.11
N LYS A 22 -5.50 10.25 0.98
CA LYS A 22 -4.49 11.19 1.42
C LYS A 22 -3.25 10.46 1.93
N PRO A 23 -2.06 11.03 1.72
CA PRO A 23 -0.84 10.41 2.24
C PRO A 23 -0.89 10.19 3.75
N ALA A 24 -1.45 11.11 4.50
CA ALA A 24 -1.56 10.93 5.94
C ALA A 24 -2.40 9.70 6.28
N THR A 25 -3.46 9.47 5.51
CA THR A 25 -4.30 8.30 5.72
C THR A 25 -3.53 7.02 5.43
N VAL A 26 -2.72 7.04 4.35
CA VAL A 26 -1.88 5.87 4.04
C VAL A 26 -0.92 5.60 5.20
N TYR A 27 -0.26 6.64 5.69
CA TYR A 27 0.71 6.45 6.75
C TYR A 27 0.04 5.92 8.02
N GLU A 28 -1.12 6.47 8.36
CA GLU A 28 -1.84 6.02 9.54
C GLU A 28 -2.26 4.56 9.41
N ALA A 29 -2.75 4.20 8.23
CA ALA A 29 -3.18 2.81 8.02
C ALA A 29 -2.00 1.86 8.10
N ALA A 30 -0.85 2.26 7.54
CA ALA A 30 0.34 1.43 7.62
C ALA A 30 0.81 1.30 9.06
N SER A 31 0.78 2.39 9.82
CA SER A 31 1.20 2.35 11.21
C SER A 31 0.29 1.47 12.04
N ALA A 32 -0.99 1.44 11.71
CA ALA A 32 -1.95 0.61 12.43
C ALA A 32 -1.96 -0.83 11.95
N GLY A 33 -1.17 -1.15 10.94
CA GLY A 33 -1.11 -2.51 10.44
C GLY A 33 -2.24 -2.87 9.49
N ARG A 34 -2.95 -1.89 8.98
CA ARG A 34 -4.05 -2.17 8.06
C ARG A 34 -3.57 -2.36 6.63
N ILE A 35 -2.47 -1.74 6.27
CA ILE A 35 -1.88 -1.87 4.95
C ILE A 35 -0.51 -2.52 5.11
N PRO A 36 -0.21 -3.55 4.35
CA PRO A 36 1.12 -4.17 4.44
C PRO A 36 2.19 -3.17 4.03
N CYS A 37 3.23 -3.09 4.81
CA CYS A 37 4.30 -2.15 4.55
C CYS A 37 5.62 -2.72 4.99
N VAL A 38 6.69 -2.06 4.54
CA VAL A 38 8.04 -2.40 4.94
C VAL A 38 8.57 -1.23 5.75
N ARG A 39 8.95 -1.48 6.98
CA ARG A 39 9.56 -0.45 7.81
C ARG A 39 11.06 -0.56 7.68
N LEU A 40 11.65 0.45 7.06
CA LEU A 40 13.09 0.42 6.84
C LEU A 40 13.84 0.72 8.13
N TRP A 41 13.43 1.77 8.82
CA TRP A 41 13.95 2.07 10.13
C TRP A 41 13.10 3.16 10.73
N LYS A 42 13.29 3.38 12.02
CA LYS A 42 12.52 4.40 12.71
C LYS A 42 13.27 5.72 12.62
N GLY A 43 12.60 6.71 12.04
CA GLY A 43 13.14 8.05 11.99
C GLY A 43 12.95 8.78 13.31
N ARG A 44 13.26 10.06 13.30
CA ARG A 44 13.14 10.86 14.50
C ARG A 44 11.71 11.02 14.95
N ARG A 45 10.82 11.26 14.01
CA ARG A 45 9.42 11.53 14.33
C ARG A 45 8.52 10.38 13.98
N LYS A 46 8.84 9.68 12.92
CA LYS A 46 8.01 8.57 12.48
C LYS A 46 8.86 7.59 11.71
N ALA A 47 8.35 6.40 11.58
CA ALA A 47 9.06 5.36 10.86
C ALA A 47 9.12 5.68 9.38
N LEU A 48 10.21 5.28 8.76
CA LEU A 48 10.36 5.39 7.33
C LEU A 48 9.79 4.12 6.72
N VAL A 49 8.71 4.25 6.00
CA VAL A 49 8.00 3.10 5.48
C VAL A 49 7.97 3.11 3.97
N ARG A 50 7.92 1.92 3.42
CA ARG A 50 7.76 1.71 1.99
C ARG A 50 6.77 0.58 1.80
N PHE A 51 6.36 0.37 0.56
CA PHE A 51 5.34 -0.62 0.26
C PHE A 51 5.77 -1.43 -0.94
N ARG A 52 5.40 -2.70 -0.95
CA ARG A 52 5.64 -3.54 -2.11
C ARG A 52 4.41 -3.53 -2.98
N LEU A 53 4.60 -3.30 -4.28
CA LEU A 53 3.47 -3.24 -5.19
C LEU A 53 2.64 -4.52 -5.13
N SER A 54 3.30 -5.67 -5.10
CA SER A 54 2.57 -6.93 -5.08
C SER A 54 1.69 -7.05 -3.84
N GLN A 55 2.18 -6.57 -2.70
CA GLN A 55 1.39 -6.63 -1.47
C GLN A 55 0.24 -5.64 -1.51
N ILE A 56 0.45 -4.49 -2.11
CA ILE A 56 -0.62 -3.51 -2.25
C ILE A 56 -1.70 -4.05 -3.18
N GLN A 57 -1.29 -4.70 -4.26
CA GLN A 57 -2.25 -5.29 -5.18
C GLN A 57 -3.07 -6.38 -4.49
N GLU A 58 -2.43 -7.19 -3.69
CA GLU A 58 -3.14 -8.22 -2.94
C GLU A 58 -4.09 -7.61 -1.92
N PHE A 59 -3.64 -6.54 -1.28
CA PHE A 59 -4.49 -5.83 -0.33
C PHE A 59 -5.76 -5.34 -1.02
N ILE A 60 -5.62 -4.76 -2.19
CA ILE A 60 -6.76 -4.28 -2.95
C ILE A 60 -7.67 -5.45 -3.33
N ALA A 61 -7.08 -6.54 -3.79
CA ALA A 61 -7.86 -7.68 -4.22
C ALA A 61 -8.69 -8.25 -3.07
N ARG A 62 -8.11 -8.30 -1.89
CA ARG A 62 -8.83 -8.85 -0.75
C ARG A 62 -10.00 -7.99 -0.31
N ARG A 63 -9.92 -6.70 -0.61
CA ARG A 63 -10.98 -5.78 -0.23
C ARG A 63 -11.95 -5.51 -1.36
N SER A 64 -11.69 -6.08 -2.51
CA SER A 64 -12.59 -5.90 -3.65
C SER A 64 -13.85 -6.72 -3.40
N VAL A 65 -14.96 -6.05 -3.56
CA VAL A 65 -16.25 -6.69 -3.37
C VAL A 65 -16.88 -6.81 -4.73
N PRO A 66 -17.26 -8.02 -5.14
CA PRO A 66 -17.90 -8.18 -6.44
C PRO A 66 -19.21 -7.42 -6.49
N ALA A 67 -19.49 -6.84 -7.63
CA ALA A 67 -20.75 -6.15 -7.83
C ALA A 67 -21.87 -7.17 -7.80
N LYS A 68 -22.85 -6.95 -6.95
CA LYS A 68 -23.91 -7.92 -6.82
C LYS A 68 -24.67 -8.13 -8.11
N GLY A 69 -25.02 -7.05 -8.75
CA GLY A 69 -25.76 -7.16 -10.00
C GLY A 69 -24.94 -7.84 -11.07
N ALA A 70 -23.65 -7.51 -11.14
CA ALA A 70 -22.81 -8.10 -12.15
C ALA A 70 -22.57 -9.59 -11.89
N ALA A 71 -22.51 -9.93 -10.63
CA ALA A 71 -22.29 -11.32 -10.26
C ALA A 71 -23.54 -12.15 -10.48
N GLY A 72 -24.64 -11.49 -10.39
CA GLY A 72 -25.92 -12.18 -10.53
C GLY A 72 -26.07 -12.79 -11.86
#